data_3ca35d3285aa9de7cd60fe2df4758414
#
_entry.id   3ca35d3285aa9de7cd60fe2df4758414
#
_cell.length_a   1.000
_cell.length_b   1.000
_cell.length_c   1.000
_cell.angle_alpha   90.00
_cell.angle_beta   90.00
_cell.angle_gamma   90.00
#
_symmetry.space_group_name_H-M   'P 1'
#
loop_
_entity.id
_entity.type
_entity.pdbx_description
1 polymer ?
#
loop_
_entity_poly.entity_id
_entity_poly.type
_entity_poly.pdbx_seq_one_letter_code
_entity_poly.pdbx_strand_id
1 'polypeptide(L)'
;MKRLWLILFLFFSPTLGQNIVTQWNSKALQRLMHEWDVKREKMELHLQASMRRTGIDMWIIMSREFNLDPMLQMFGDYGISGWYGHRNAYIFFDPGNNLPLERTLLGTHQSGRMREFFPTIISYGQEGLKPHLADFIKDRNPKKIAINRSRTVSMADGITVEMLAFLEDAIGPVYSSRFISSQDLIFDYISHRTVAELEIETEASHRTWYILRRAFSNEVVTPGKT
;
A
#
# COMPACT_ATOMS: atom_id res chain seq x y z
N MET A 1 -34.50 63.32 15.32
CA MET A 1 -34.94 61.92 15.20
C MET A 1 -33.76 61.04 14.78
N LYS A 2 -33.09 60.39 15.73
CA LYS A 2 -31.96 59.47 15.48
C LYS A 2 -32.51 58.05 15.36
N ARG A 3 -32.42 57.44 14.18
CA ARG A 3 -32.81 56.03 14.00
C ARG A 3 -31.67 55.14 14.48
N LEU A 4 -31.93 54.39 15.56
CA LEU A 4 -31.06 53.34 16.09
C LEU A 4 -31.24 52.10 15.20
N TRP A 5 -30.20 51.67 14.46
CA TRP A 5 -30.19 50.39 13.81
C TRP A 5 -29.69 49.32 14.77
N LEU A 6 -30.61 48.45 15.18
CA LEU A 6 -30.28 47.29 15.97
C LEU A 6 -29.74 46.19 15.04
N ILE A 7 -28.44 45.97 15.03
CA ILE A 7 -27.82 44.84 14.31
C ILE A 7 -27.95 43.61 15.21
N LEU A 8 -28.87 42.72 14.86
CA LEU A 8 -29.03 41.42 15.48
C LEU A 8 -27.90 40.50 15.01
N PHE A 9 -26.82 40.35 15.78
CA PHE A 9 -25.83 39.32 15.58
C PHE A 9 -26.44 37.98 16.02
N LEU A 10 -26.87 37.17 15.04
CA LEU A 10 -27.16 35.76 15.25
C LEU A 10 -25.82 35.05 15.48
N PHE A 11 -25.51 34.79 16.73
CA PHE A 11 -24.45 33.88 17.10
C PHE A 11 -24.85 32.45 16.70
N PHE A 12 -24.48 32.05 15.51
CA PHE A 12 -24.44 30.61 15.19
C PHE A 12 -23.33 29.99 16.03
N SER A 13 -23.68 29.20 17.01
CA SER A 13 -22.71 28.44 17.80
C SER A 13 -22.01 27.42 16.92
N PRO A 14 -20.72 27.56 16.65
CA PRO A 14 -19.99 26.63 15.76
C PRO A 14 -19.69 25.26 16.44
N THR A 15 -20.13 25.06 17.67
CA THR A 15 -19.73 23.94 18.51
C THR A 15 -20.32 22.58 18.09
N LEU A 16 -21.53 22.54 17.54
CA LEU A 16 -22.16 21.27 17.12
C LEU A 16 -21.52 20.70 15.86
N GLY A 17 -21.18 21.53 14.88
CA GLY A 17 -20.54 21.10 13.65
C GLY A 17 -19.11 20.61 13.86
N GLN A 18 -18.34 21.29 14.70
CA GLN A 18 -16.96 20.91 15.03
C GLN A 18 -16.90 19.57 15.76
N ASN A 19 -17.81 19.30 16.70
CA ASN A 19 -17.84 18.03 17.43
C ASN A 19 -18.14 16.82 16.51
N ILE A 20 -19.04 16.97 15.54
CA ILE A 20 -19.36 15.91 14.58
C ILE A 20 -18.16 15.62 13.67
N VAL A 21 -17.55 16.64 13.09
CA VAL A 21 -16.37 16.50 12.21
C VAL A 21 -15.20 15.87 12.97
N THR A 22 -14.94 16.30 14.21
CA THR A 22 -13.85 15.73 15.02
C THR A 22 -14.12 14.27 15.36
N GLN A 23 -15.36 13.89 15.67
CA GLN A 23 -15.72 12.51 15.98
C GLN A 23 -15.64 11.60 14.73
N TRP A 24 -16.03 12.08 13.56
CA TRP A 24 -15.87 11.36 12.30
C TRP A 24 -14.41 11.15 11.95
N ASN A 25 -13.59 12.19 12.04
CA ASN A 25 -12.16 12.12 11.79
C ASN A 25 -11.45 11.17 12.75
N SER A 26 -11.84 11.12 14.03
CA SER A 26 -11.24 10.21 15.01
C SER A 26 -11.54 8.75 14.69
N LYS A 27 -12.78 8.40 14.31
CA LYS A 27 -13.15 7.03 13.91
C LYS A 27 -12.51 6.59 12.61
N ALA A 28 -12.45 7.48 11.62
CA ALA A 28 -11.77 7.20 10.35
C ALA A 28 -10.27 6.98 10.56
N LEU A 29 -9.64 7.83 11.37
CA LEU A 29 -8.24 7.68 11.73
C LEU A 29 -7.96 6.39 12.49
N GLN A 30 -8.81 6.01 13.46
CA GLN A 30 -8.67 4.75 14.20
C GLN A 30 -8.74 3.52 13.27
N ARG A 31 -9.67 3.52 12.29
CA ARG A 31 -9.76 2.45 11.29
C ARG A 31 -8.52 2.39 10.42
N LEU A 32 -8.05 3.52 9.96
CA LEU A 32 -6.83 3.62 9.18
C LEU A 32 -5.61 3.10 9.97
N MET A 33 -5.47 3.51 11.22
CA MET A 33 -4.39 3.05 12.09
C MET A 33 -4.43 1.53 12.30
N HIS A 34 -5.62 1.00 12.55
CA HIS A 34 -5.81 -0.46 12.68
C HIS A 34 -5.48 -1.22 11.40
N GLU A 35 -5.90 -0.71 10.25
CA GLU A 35 -5.56 -1.29 8.94
C GLU A 35 -4.04 -1.33 8.72
N TRP A 36 -3.32 -0.27 9.10
CA TRP A 36 -1.86 -0.24 9.02
C TRP A 36 -1.22 -1.29 9.94
N ASP A 37 -1.73 -1.45 11.15
CA ASP A 37 -1.21 -2.44 12.09
C ASP A 37 -1.38 -3.87 11.56
N VAL A 38 -2.54 -4.19 11.01
CA VAL A 38 -2.82 -5.50 10.40
C VAL A 38 -1.92 -5.77 9.19
N LYS A 39 -1.75 -4.78 8.31
CA LYS A 39 -0.85 -4.91 7.15
C LYS A 39 0.61 -5.09 7.56
N ARG A 40 1.06 -4.37 8.58
CA ARG A 40 2.41 -4.50 9.12
C ARG A 40 2.63 -5.90 9.72
N GLU A 41 1.71 -6.36 10.58
CA GLU A 41 1.75 -7.70 11.16
C GLU A 41 1.86 -8.77 10.08
N LYS A 42 1.02 -8.70 9.06
CA LYS A 42 1.05 -9.63 7.92
C LYS A 42 2.40 -9.62 7.22
N MET A 43 2.95 -8.45 6.94
CA MET A 43 4.25 -8.32 6.29
C MET A 43 5.35 -8.94 7.14
N GLU A 44 5.38 -8.66 8.43
CA GLU A 44 6.40 -9.17 9.36
C GLU A 44 6.33 -10.69 9.53
N LEU A 45 5.11 -11.25 9.58
CA LEU A 45 4.92 -12.69 9.76
C LEU A 45 5.15 -13.51 8.49
N HIS A 46 4.75 -13.01 7.34
CA HIS A 46 4.61 -13.87 6.16
C HIS A 46 5.52 -13.50 4.98
N LEU A 47 5.93 -12.24 4.80
CA LEU A 47 6.59 -11.83 3.54
C LEU A 47 7.92 -12.55 3.32
N GLN A 48 8.81 -12.56 4.31
CA GLN A 48 10.11 -13.21 4.17
C GLN A 48 9.97 -14.72 3.94
N ALA A 49 9.05 -15.37 4.64
CA ALA A 49 8.76 -16.78 4.43
C ALA A 49 8.22 -17.07 3.02
N SER A 50 7.36 -16.19 2.49
CA SER A 50 6.84 -16.29 1.12
C SER A 50 7.96 -16.14 0.08
N MET A 51 8.84 -15.17 0.27
CA MET A 51 10.02 -14.99 -0.60
C MET A 51 10.89 -16.26 -0.61
N ARG A 52 11.13 -16.85 0.54
CA ARG A 52 11.93 -18.10 0.66
C ARG A 52 11.25 -19.29 0.00
N ARG A 53 9.94 -19.47 0.19
CA ARG A 53 9.19 -20.57 -0.45
C ARG A 53 9.18 -20.47 -1.97
N THR A 54 9.16 -19.25 -2.51
CA THR A 54 9.17 -18.99 -3.95
C THR A 54 10.58 -18.83 -4.52
N GLY A 55 11.59 -18.87 -3.65
CA GLY A 55 13.00 -18.78 -4.04
C GLY A 55 13.39 -17.42 -4.62
N ILE A 56 12.78 -16.36 -4.14
CA ILE A 56 13.01 -14.96 -4.53
C ILE A 56 13.84 -14.29 -3.45
N ASP A 57 15.01 -13.77 -3.84
CA ASP A 57 15.88 -13.03 -2.92
C ASP A 57 15.59 -11.53 -2.90
N MET A 58 15.12 -10.96 -4.00
CA MET A 58 14.76 -9.54 -4.04
C MET A 58 13.42 -9.34 -4.75
N TRP A 59 12.58 -8.47 -4.20
CA TRP A 59 11.35 -8.00 -4.82
C TRP A 59 11.38 -6.49 -4.94
N ILE A 60 11.21 -5.98 -6.16
CA ILE A 60 11.21 -4.55 -6.46
C ILE A 60 9.82 -4.15 -6.95
N ILE A 61 9.20 -3.23 -6.24
CA ILE A 61 7.93 -2.62 -6.62
C ILE A 61 8.22 -1.17 -7.02
N MET A 62 7.94 -0.84 -8.26
CA MET A 62 8.15 0.50 -8.79
C MET A 62 6.85 1.29 -8.79
N SER A 63 6.91 2.56 -8.41
CA SER A 63 5.80 3.48 -8.55
C SER A 63 6.24 4.87 -9.01
N ARG A 64 5.30 5.63 -9.53
CA ARG A 64 5.45 7.06 -9.79
C ARG A 64 4.14 7.77 -9.44
N GLU A 65 4.13 9.09 -9.52
CA GLU A 65 2.93 9.87 -9.33
C GLU A 65 1.78 9.38 -10.22
N PHE A 66 0.58 9.29 -9.67
CA PHE A 66 -0.66 8.84 -10.33
C PHE A 66 -0.62 7.43 -10.96
N ASN A 67 0.49 6.70 -10.77
CA ASN A 67 0.61 5.32 -11.23
C ASN A 67 1.25 4.47 -10.13
N LEU A 68 0.40 4.03 -9.21
CA LEU A 68 0.77 3.19 -8.09
C LEU A 68 0.64 1.73 -8.46
N ASP A 69 1.62 0.96 -8.07
CA ASP A 69 1.52 -0.49 -8.15
C ASP A 69 0.40 -1.00 -7.21
N PRO A 70 -0.47 -1.93 -7.65
CA PRO A 70 -1.55 -2.48 -6.84
C PRO A 70 -1.10 -3.06 -5.50
N MET A 71 0.10 -3.64 -5.45
CA MET A 71 0.65 -4.25 -4.23
C MET A 71 1.04 -3.23 -3.15
N LEU A 72 1.23 -1.97 -3.51
CA LEU A 72 1.58 -0.96 -2.49
C LEU A 72 0.50 -0.76 -1.45
N GLN A 73 -0.76 -1.05 -1.78
CA GLN A 73 -1.85 -1.03 -0.81
C GLN A 73 -1.65 -2.02 0.35
N MET A 74 -0.89 -3.08 0.13
CA MET A 74 -0.56 -4.07 1.17
C MET A 74 0.57 -3.60 2.11
N PHE A 75 1.31 -2.56 1.75
CA PHE A 75 2.47 -2.07 2.47
C PHE A 75 2.31 -0.62 2.97
N GLY A 76 1.06 -0.24 3.26
CA GLY A 76 0.76 1.02 3.90
C GLY A 76 0.75 2.26 3.00
N ASP A 77 0.90 2.11 1.68
CA ASP A 77 0.75 3.24 0.77
C ASP A 77 -0.71 3.39 0.31
N TYR A 78 -1.25 4.60 0.46
CA TYR A 78 -2.64 4.94 0.10
C TYR A 78 -2.74 5.86 -1.11
N GLY A 79 -1.74 5.83 -1.98
CA GLY A 79 -1.82 6.57 -3.22
C GLY A 79 -1.35 8.02 -3.14
N ILE A 80 -0.81 8.43 -2.02
CA ILE A 80 -0.13 9.72 -1.92
C ILE A 80 1.34 9.47 -2.23
N SER A 81 1.63 9.12 -3.47
CA SER A 81 2.99 8.96 -3.90
C SER A 81 3.52 10.29 -4.39
N GLY A 82 4.27 10.95 -3.57
CA GLY A 82 5.29 11.84 -4.01
C GLY A 82 4.85 13.01 -4.90
N TRP A 83 5.83 13.77 -5.27
CA TRP A 83 5.73 14.95 -6.09
C TRP A 83 5.73 14.57 -7.58
N TYR A 84 5.17 15.41 -8.40
CA TYR A 84 5.20 15.29 -9.86
C TYR A 84 6.62 14.97 -10.38
N GLY A 85 6.72 13.96 -11.24
CA GLY A 85 7.98 13.50 -11.83
C GLY A 85 8.83 12.57 -10.95
N HIS A 86 8.44 12.32 -9.71
CA HIS A 86 9.18 11.43 -8.82
C HIS A 86 8.82 9.96 -9.05
N ARG A 87 9.84 9.12 -8.97
CA ARG A 87 9.73 7.66 -8.99
C ARG A 87 10.19 7.11 -7.66
N ASN A 88 9.54 6.06 -7.19
CA ASN A 88 9.89 5.35 -5.98
C ASN A 88 10.14 3.88 -6.29
N ALA A 89 11.12 3.28 -5.61
CA ALA A 89 11.35 1.85 -5.61
C ALA A 89 11.22 1.32 -4.18
N TYR A 90 10.24 0.44 -3.96
CA TYR A 90 10.02 -0.27 -2.71
C TYR A 90 10.69 -1.63 -2.85
N ILE A 91 11.71 -1.87 -2.03
CA ILE A 91 12.58 -3.03 -2.20
C ILE A 91 12.57 -3.89 -0.94
N PHE A 92 12.27 -5.16 -1.14
CA PHE A 92 12.41 -6.22 -0.15
C PHE A 92 13.57 -7.11 -0.57
N PHE A 93 14.51 -7.35 0.34
CA PHE A 93 15.66 -8.22 0.09
C PHE A 93 15.84 -9.19 1.25
N ASP A 94 15.83 -10.49 0.94
CA ASP A 94 16.17 -11.55 1.90
C ASP A 94 17.66 -11.90 1.76
N PRO A 95 18.51 -11.49 2.72
CA PRO A 95 19.94 -11.79 2.67
C PRO A 95 20.26 -13.27 2.96
N GLY A 96 19.25 -14.09 3.28
CA GLY A 96 19.44 -15.48 3.68
C GLY A 96 20.00 -15.63 5.10
N ASN A 97 20.56 -16.80 5.41
CA ASN A 97 21.28 -17.11 6.65
C ASN A 97 20.55 -16.72 7.95
N ASN A 98 19.22 -16.82 7.97
CA ASN A 98 18.36 -16.39 9.08
C ASN A 98 18.46 -14.91 9.47
N LEU A 99 19.01 -14.08 8.59
CA LEU A 99 18.99 -12.64 8.76
C LEU A 99 17.58 -12.08 8.48
N PRO A 100 17.22 -10.95 9.10
CA PRO A 100 15.93 -10.32 8.87
C PRO A 100 15.81 -9.78 7.44
N LEU A 101 14.56 -9.71 6.95
CA LEU A 101 14.23 -9.09 5.68
C LEU A 101 14.63 -7.61 5.67
N GLU A 102 15.47 -7.22 4.72
CA GLU A 102 15.74 -5.80 4.46
C GLU A 102 14.56 -5.19 3.72
N ARG A 103 14.11 -4.03 4.19
CA ARG A 103 12.98 -3.29 3.63
C ARG A 103 13.43 -1.85 3.40
N THR A 104 13.59 -1.49 2.14
CA THR A 104 14.15 -0.18 1.75
C THR A 104 13.25 0.52 0.75
N LEU A 105 12.98 1.79 1.01
CA LEU A 105 12.35 2.70 0.06
C LEU A 105 13.42 3.63 -0.50
N LEU A 106 13.65 3.52 -1.80
CA LEU A 106 14.41 4.52 -2.56
C LEU A 106 13.40 5.50 -3.17
N GLY A 107 13.36 6.72 -2.64
CA GLY A 107 12.35 7.67 -3.08
C GLY A 107 12.10 8.82 -2.11
N THR A 108 11.04 9.57 -2.41
CA THR A 108 10.71 10.81 -1.69
C THR A 108 9.50 10.68 -0.77
N HIS A 109 8.84 9.52 -0.75
CA HIS A 109 7.64 9.33 0.07
C HIS A 109 7.99 9.31 1.56
N GLN A 110 7.31 10.13 2.34
CA GLN A 110 7.59 10.29 3.77
C GLN A 110 6.31 10.43 4.61
N SER A 111 5.32 9.56 4.41
CA SER A 111 4.23 9.51 5.38
C SER A 111 4.75 9.01 6.73
N GLY A 112 4.16 9.51 7.82
CA GLY A 112 4.67 9.25 9.17
C GLY A 112 4.83 7.76 9.51
N ARG A 113 3.94 6.90 9.03
CA ARG A 113 3.98 5.45 9.30
C ARG A 113 4.71 4.61 8.24
N MET A 114 5.13 5.19 7.12
CA MET A 114 5.85 4.45 6.08
C MET A 114 7.15 3.83 6.61
N ARG A 115 7.80 4.47 7.59
CA ARG A 115 9.01 3.93 8.25
C ARG A 115 8.77 2.64 9.02
N GLU A 116 7.54 2.31 9.37
CA GLU A 116 7.21 1.04 10.01
C GLU A 116 7.28 -0.12 8.99
N PHE A 117 6.98 0.17 7.73
CA PHE A 117 7.10 -0.79 6.63
C PHE A 117 8.50 -0.79 6.02
N PHE A 118 9.07 0.39 5.83
CA PHE A 118 10.39 0.59 5.24
C PHE A 118 11.26 1.41 6.19
N PRO A 119 11.94 0.76 7.14
CA PRO A 119 12.77 1.45 8.12
C PRO A 119 13.93 2.22 7.48
N THR A 120 14.42 1.76 6.33
CA THR A 120 15.41 2.44 5.53
C THR A 120 14.75 3.23 4.41
N ILE A 121 14.88 4.55 4.43
CA ILE A 121 14.41 5.44 3.36
C ILE A 121 15.61 6.24 2.87
N ILE A 122 15.92 6.09 1.58
CA ILE A 122 16.99 6.78 0.89
C ILE A 122 16.35 7.74 -0.11
N SER A 123 16.40 9.03 0.21
CA SER A 123 15.97 10.08 -0.70
C SER A 123 17.09 10.40 -1.69
N TYR A 124 16.70 10.69 -2.92
CA TYR A 124 17.65 11.10 -3.96
C TYR A 124 17.47 12.60 -4.29
N GLY A 125 18.53 13.22 -4.75
CA GLY A 125 18.57 14.62 -5.19
C GLY A 125 18.46 14.75 -6.72
N GLN A 126 19.24 15.67 -7.28
CA GLN A 126 19.25 15.95 -8.72
C GLN A 126 19.82 14.80 -9.57
N GLU A 127 20.64 13.93 -8.97
CA GLU A 127 21.18 12.73 -9.58
C GLU A 127 20.10 11.70 -9.94
N GLY A 128 18.93 11.82 -9.30
CA GLY A 128 17.78 10.95 -9.52
C GLY A 128 17.93 9.56 -8.91
N LEU A 129 16.94 8.68 -9.17
CA LEU A 129 16.84 7.36 -8.56
C LEU A 129 17.83 6.31 -9.11
N LYS A 130 18.26 6.44 -10.37
CA LYS A 130 19.07 5.41 -11.08
C LYS A 130 20.34 5.01 -10.36
N PRO A 131 21.24 5.93 -9.96
CA PRO A 131 22.49 5.55 -9.29
C PRO A 131 22.22 4.83 -7.96
N HIS A 132 21.24 5.27 -7.18
CA HIS A 132 20.87 4.62 -5.93
C HIS A 132 20.33 3.19 -6.14
N LEU A 133 19.55 2.95 -7.19
CA LEU A 133 19.11 1.61 -7.57
C LEU A 133 20.28 0.71 -7.99
N ALA A 134 21.17 1.23 -8.83
CA ALA A 134 22.35 0.50 -9.31
C ALA A 134 23.25 0.06 -8.14
N ASP A 135 23.59 0.97 -7.27
CA ASP A 135 24.45 0.71 -6.11
C ASP A 135 23.78 -0.26 -5.14
N PHE A 136 22.50 -0.02 -4.82
CA PHE A 136 21.73 -0.88 -3.90
C PHE A 136 21.71 -2.35 -4.36
N ILE A 137 21.45 -2.57 -5.65
CA ILE A 137 21.35 -3.91 -6.23
C ILE A 137 22.74 -4.55 -6.38
N LYS A 138 23.74 -3.78 -6.79
CA LYS A 138 25.13 -4.25 -6.91
C LYS A 138 25.68 -4.74 -5.57
N ASP A 139 25.45 -3.98 -4.49
CA ASP A 139 25.94 -4.32 -3.16
C ASP A 139 25.35 -5.63 -2.62
N ARG A 140 24.11 -5.93 -3.00
CA ARG A 140 23.39 -7.13 -2.54
C ARG A 140 23.48 -8.31 -3.48
N ASN A 141 23.78 -8.05 -4.73
CA ASN A 141 23.96 -9.05 -5.81
C ASN A 141 22.87 -10.16 -5.81
N PRO A 142 21.58 -9.81 -5.82
CA PRO A 142 20.50 -10.81 -5.78
C PRO A 142 20.54 -11.74 -6.99
N LYS A 143 20.20 -13.01 -6.80
CA LYS A 143 20.18 -14.03 -7.87
C LYS A 143 18.88 -14.01 -8.67
N LYS A 144 17.75 -13.77 -7.96
CA LYS A 144 16.41 -13.69 -8.56
C LYS A 144 15.71 -12.42 -8.08
N ILE A 145 15.36 -11.57 -9.04
CA ILE A 145 14.71 -10.29 -8.77
C ILE A 145 13.27 -10.38 -9.26
N ALA A 146 12.31 -10.41 -8.35
CA ALA A 146 10.90 -10.35 -8.70
C ALA A 146 10.49 -8.90 -9.03
N ILE A 147 9.73 -8.76 -10.11
CA ILE A 147 9.07 -7.51 -10.51
C ILE A 147 7.60 -7.76 -10.79
N ASN A 148 6.75 -6.77 -10.59
CA ASN A 148 5.30 -6.91 -10.78
C ASN A 148 4.93 -6.84 -12.27
N ARG A 149 5.22 -7.94 -12.97
CA ARG A 149 4.88 -8.17 -14.37
C ARG A 149 4.20 -9.53 -14.51
N SER A 150 2.93 -9.54 -14.90
CA SER A 150 2.15 -10.76 -15.12
C SER A 150 1.23 -10.60 -16.32
N ARG A 151 0.97 -11.71 -17.05
CA ARG A 151 -0.01 -11.74 -18.14
C ARG A 151 -1.42 -12.13 -17.68
N THR A 152 -1.54 -12.66 -16.48
CA THR A 152 -2.78 -13.32 -16.01
C THR A 152 -3.31 -12.76 -14.71
N VAL A 153 -2.46 -12.10 -13.92
CA VAL A 153 -2.82 -11.62 -12.58
C VAL A 153 -2.59 -10.13 -12.49
N SER A 154 -3.65 -9.34 -12.54
CA SER A 154 -3.60 -7.87 -12.52
C SER A 154 -2.92 -7.31 -11.27
N MET A 155 -3.07 -7.96 -10.10
CA MET A 155 -2.40 -7.55 -8.87
C MET A 155 -0.87 -7.68 -8.96
N ALA A 156 -0.37 -8.59 -9.82
CA ALA A 156 1.05 -8.81 -10.08
C ALA A 156 1.54 -8.12 -11.37
N ASP A 157 0.77 -7.21 -11.95
CA ASP A 157 1.07 -6.51 -13.21
C ASP A 157 0.99 -4.99 -13.03
N GLY A 158 1.72 -4.49 -12.05
CA GLY A 158 1.73 -3.05 -11.72
C GLY A 158 2.81 -2.24 -12.41
N ILE A 159 3.87 -2.88 -12.94
CA ILE A 159 4.96 -2.15 -13.60
C ILE A 159 4.58 -1.74 -15.02
N THR A 160 4.65 -0.45 -15.33
CA THR A 160 4.44 0.02 -16.70
C THR A 160 5.66 -0.26 -17.58
N VAL A 161 5.46 -0.25 -18.91
CA VAL A 161 6.56 -0.42 -19.90
C VAL A 161 7.69 0.58 -19.65
N GLU A 162 7.35 1.85 -19.42
CA GLU A 162 8.33 2.91 -19.16
C GLU A 162 9.06 2.75 -17.82
N MET A 163 8.36 2.24 -16.78
CA MET A 163 9.00 1.96 -15.51
C MET A 163 9.93 0.74 -15.58
N LEU A 164 9.54 -0.28 -16.37
CA LEU A 164 10.40 -1.42 -16.64
C LEU A 164 11.67 -1.01 -17.38
N ALA A 165 11.53 -0.25 -18.48
CA ALA A 165 12.67 0.27 -19.23
C ALA A 165 13.59 1.15 -18.36
N PHE A 166 13.01 1.99 -17.50
CA PHE A 166 13.76 2.78 -16.54
C PHE A 166 14.56 1.91 -15.56
N LEU A 167 13.96 0.84 -15.04
CA LEU A 167 14.61 -0.07 -14.10
C LEU A 167 15.74 -0.85 -14.78
N GLU A 168 15.48 -1.38 -15.99
CA GLU A 168 16.48 -2.11 -16.79
C GLU A 168 17.69 -1.23 -17.12
N ASP A 169 17.46 0.02 -17.51
CA ASP A 169 18.53 0.98 -17.80
C ASP A 169 19.31 1.36 -16.51
N ALA A 170 18.64 1.47 -15.37
CA ALA A 170 19.28 1.77 -14.10
C ALA A 170 20.27 0.68 -13.63
N ILE A 171 19.86 -0.59 -13.73
CA ILE A 171 20.60 -1.71 -13.14
C ILE A 171 21.47 -2.47 -14.15
N GLY A 172 21.26 -2.23 -15.43
CA GLY A 172 21.99 -2.85 -16.52
C GLY A 172 21.63 -4.32 -16.81
N PRO A 173 22.19 -4.88 -17.91
CA PRO A 173 21.78 -6.18 -18.45
C PRO A 173 22.10 -7.37 -17.54
N VAL A 174 23.15 -7.25 -16.70
CA VAL A 174 23.55 -8.32 -15.77
C VAL A 174 22.45 -8.61 -14.75
N TYR A 175 21.84 -7.58 -14.19
CA TYR A 175 20.81 -7.74 -13.17
C TYR A 175 19.41 -7.85 -13.77
N SER A 176 19.12 -7.14 -14.85
CA SER A 176 17.81 -7.26 -15.51
C SER A 176 17.57 -8.64 -16.11
N SER A 177 18.63 -9.39 -16.51
CA SER A 177 18.51 -10.80 -16.90
C SER A 177 18.02 -11.73 -15.78
N ARG A 178 18.05 -11.28 -14.52
CA ARG A 178 17.57 -12.03 -13.35
C ARG A 178 16.11 -11.72 -12.98
N PHE A 179 15.42 -10.91 -13.80
CA PHE A 179 14.02 -10.59 -13.57
C PHE A 179 13.11 -11.79 -13.76
N ILE A 180 12.24 -11.99 -12.76
CA ILE A 180 11.15 -12.96 -12.82
C ILE A 180 9.84 -12.27 -12.41
N SER A 181 8.71 -12.88 -12.75
CA SER A 181 7.41 -12.42 -12.28
C SER A 181 7.27 -12.59 -10.76
N SER A 182 6.69 -11.61 -10.10
CA SER A 182 6.33 -11.69 -8.67
C SER A 182 5.04 -12.48 -8.42
N GLN A 183 4.38 -13.02 -9.46
CA GLN A 183 3.06 -13.63 -9.36
C GLN A 183 2.98 -14.71 -8.28
N ASP A 184 3.91 -15.65 -8.27
CA ASP A 184 3.90 -16.76 -7.33
C ASP A 184 4.16 -16.28 -5.90
N LEU A 185 5.06 -15.30 -5.72
CA LEU A 185 5.28 -14.64 -4.44
C LEU A 185 4.02 -13.95 -3.93
N ILE A 186 3.34 -13.21 -4.79
CA ILE A 186 2.12 -12.49 -4.43
C ILE A 186 1.02 -13.48 -4.03
N PHE A 187 0.82 -14.55 -4.79
CA PHE A 187 -0.15 -15.60 -4.43
C PHE A 187 0.17 -16.25 -3.10
N ASP A 188 1.42 -16.62 -2.88
CA ASP A 188 1.82 -17.22 -1.63
C ASP A 188 1.59 -16.26 -0.46
N TYR A 189 2.01 -15.00 -0.60
CA TYR A 189 1.87 -13.97 0.43
C TYR A 189 0.42 -13.66 0.79
N ILE A 190 -0.46 -13.44 -0.22
CA ILE A 190 -1.87 -13.11 0.04
C ILE A 190 -2.68 -14.30 0.55
N SER A 191 -2.25 -15.54 0.26
CA SER A 191 -2.93 -16.74 0.73
C SER A 191 -2.73 -17.02 2.22
N HIS A 192 -1.65 -16.50 2.81
CA HIS A 192 -1.41 -16.61 4.24
C HIS A 192 -2.12 -15.49 4.99
N ARG A 193 -3.02 -15.86 5.89
CA ARG A 193 -3.82 -14.91 6.69
C ARG A 193 -3.27 -14.80 8.10
N THR A 194 -3.31 -13.61 8.68
CA THR A 194 -3.10 -13.39 10.11
C THR A 194 -4.41 -13.60 10.87
N VAL A 195 -4.32 -13.75 12.19
CA VAL A 195 -5.52 -13.82 13.04
C VAL A 195 -6.35 -12.56 12.93
N ALA A 196 -5.69 -11.39 12.91
CA ALA A 196 -6.37 -10.10 12.77
C ALA A 196 -7.11 -9.97 11.42
N GLU A 197 -6.54 -10.45 10.32
CA GLU A 197 -7.24 -10.50 9.02
C GLU A 197 -8.48 -11.41 9.10
N LEU A 198 -8.38 -12.59 9.71
CA LEU A 198 -9.50 -13.52 9.85
C LEU A 198 -10.64 -12.93 10.69
N GLU A 199 -10.34 -12.19 11.74
CA GLU A 199 -11.34 -11.49 12.54
C GLU A 199 -12.10 -10.45 11.71
N ILE A 200 -11.38 -9.63 10.91
CA ILE A 200 -11.98 -8.63 10.03
C ILE A 200 -12.85 -9.30 8.95
N GLU A 201 -12.35 -10.35 8.30
CA GLU A 201 -13.08 -11.10 7.28
C GLU A 201 -14.35 -11.75 7.85
N THR A 202 -14.28 -12.27 9.06
CA THR A 202 -15.43 -12.85 9.77
C THR A 202 -16.50 -11.79 10.04
N GLU A 203 -16.11 -10.64 10.56
CA GLU A 203 -17.04 -9.52 10.79
C GLU A 203 -17.66 -9.01 9.48
N ALA A 204 -16.86 -8.85 8.43
CA ALA A 204 -17.34 -8.45 7.11
C ALA A 204 -18.36 -9.46 6.53
N SER A 205 -18.10 -10.75 6.70
CA SER A 205 -19.01 -11.83 6.29
C SER A 205 -20.35 -11.77 7.02
N HIS A 206 -20.34 -11.59 8.35
CA HIS A 206 -21.56 -11.45 9.15
C HIS A 206 -22.38 -10.22 8.72
N ARG A 207 -21.72 -9.09 8.47
CA ARG A 207 -22.40 -7.87 7.98
C ARG A 207 -23.00 -8.08 6.59
N THR A 208 -22.29 -8.76 5.70
CA THR A 208 -22.77 -9.10 4.36
C THR A 208 -24.02 -10.01 4.44
N TRP A 209 -23.99 -11.04 5.28
CA TRP A 209 -25.14 -11.90 5.52
C TRP A 209 -26.35 -11.14 6.07
N TYR A 210 -26.13 -10.22 7.00
CA TYR A 210 -27.20 -9.39 7.53
C TYR A 210 -27.84 -8.51 6.45
N ILE A 211 -27.04 -7.87 5.60
CA ILE A 211 -27.50 -7.04 4.49
C ILE A 211 -28.29 -7.89 3.48
N LEU A 212 -27.78 -9.06 3.10
CA LEU A 212 -28.45 -9.97 2.18
C LEU A 212 -29.82 -10.44 2.73
N ARG A 213 -29.87 -10.84 4.00
CA ARG A 213 -31.13 -11.24 4.64
C ARG A 213 -32.17 -10.13 4.61
N ARG A 214 -31.77 -8.89 4.88
CA ARG A 214 -32.67 -7.74 4.79
C ARG A 214 -33.12 -7.47 3.36
N ALA A 215 -32.19 -7.51 2.41
CA ALA A 215 -32.48 -7.25 0.99
C ALA A 215 -33.53 -8.24 0.42
N PHE A 216 -33.53 -9.49 0.91
CA PHE A 216 -34.50 -10.54 0.51
C PHE A 216 -35.62 -10.74 1.51
N SER A 217 -35.82 -9.86 2.47
CA SER A 217 -36.94 -9.93 3.41
C SER A 217 -38.13 -9.10 2.94
N ASN A 218 -39.27 -9.31 3.60
CA ASN A 218 -40.48 -8.52 3.38
C ASN A 218 -40.33 -7.03 3.73
N GLU A 219 -39.23 -6.62 4.36
CA GLU A 219 -38.89 -5.21 4.57
C GLU A 219 -38.60 -4.49 3.24
N VAL A 220 -38.02 -5.19 2.27
CA VAL A 220 -37.56 -4.62 1.01
C VAL A 220 -38.31 -5.19 -0.18
N VAL A 221 -38.60 -6.49 -0.17
CA VAL A 221 -39.30 -7.18 -1.27
C VAL A 221 -40.78 -7.33 -0.91
N THR A 222 -41.63 -6.64 -1.65
CA THR A 222 -43.08 -6.81 -1.56
C THR A 222 -43.56 -7.54 -2.83
N PRO A 223 -43.98 -8.80 -2.75
CA PRO A 223 -44.48 -9.54 -3.92
C PRO A 223 -45.55 -8.76 -4.67
N GLY A 224 -45.40 -8.60 -5.97
CA GLY A 224 -46.34 -7.87 -6.83
C GLY A 224 -46.22 -6.35 -6.82
N LYS A 225 -45.31 -5.77 -6.01
CA LYS A 225 -45.03 -4.33 -5.96
C LYS A 225 -43.60 -3.96 -6.26
N THR A 226 -42.68 -4.87 -6.07
CA THR A 226 -41.26 -4.70 -6.34
C THR A 226 -40.83 -5.46 -7.57
#